data_6e5e5931888178b4027dd9ec4917a30f
#
_entry.id   6e5e5931888178b4027dd9ec4917a30f
#
_cell.length_a   1.000
_cell.length_b   1.000
_cell.length_c   1.000
_cell.angle_alpha   90.00
_cell.angle_beta   90.00
_cell.angle_gamma   90.00
#
_symmetry.space_group_name_H-M   'P 1'
#
loop_
_entity.id
_entity.type
_entity.pdbx_description
1 polymer ?
#
loop_
_entity_poly.entity_id
_entity_poly.type
_entity_poly.pdbx_seq_one_letter_code
_entity_poly.pdbx_strand_id
1 'polypeptide(L)'
;LYQQAKALGLSDRWPDICRLYADVNQLFGDIVKVTPSSKSVGDMALFMVANELTAADILDENKDLSFPESVIDLISGKMGQPPGGFPAAVQGRILRGKPVVTGRPGESLPPADFAAATDKVRAILKREPSRRDVVTWLLYPKVFEEFVAHIEKYSDTSGLPTPVFFYGQVPGEEIAVDIEPGKRLIVRFLTVGDPH
;
A
#
# COMPACT_ATOMS: atom_id res chain seq x y z
N LEU A 1 -8.96 -5.85 2.18
CA LEU A 1 -9.35 -7.08 1.49
C LEU A 1 -10.77 -6.99 0.92
N TYR A 2 -11.81 -6.62 1.73
CA TYR A 2 -13.21 -6.53 1.23
C TYR A 2 -13.37 -5.57 0.04
N GLN A 3 -12.73 -4.40 0.08
CA GLN A 3 -12.77 -3.45 -1.05
C GLN A 3 -12.11 -4.00 -2.32
N GLN A 4 -11.05 -4.79 -2.17
CA GLN A 4 -10.41 -5.49 -3.28
C GLN A 4 -11.35 -6.56 -3.85
N ALA A 5 -11.99 -7.35 -2.99
CA ALA A 5 -13.00 -8.33 -3.42
C ALA A 5 -14.15 -7.67 -4.18
N LYS A 6 -14.64 -6.52 -3.70
CA LYS A 6 -15.68 -5.73 -4.36
C LYS A 6 -15.23 -5.24 -5.75
N ALA A 7 -14.01 -4.72 -5.85
CA ALA A 7 -13.45 -4.26 -7.13
C ALA A 7 -13.29 -5.39 -8.16
N LEU A 8 -13.11 -6.63 -7.70
CA LEU A 8 -13.04 -7.84 -8.52
C LEU A 8 -14.41 -8.49 -8.79
N GLY A 9 -15.51 -7.90 -8.33
CA GLY A 9 -16.85 -8.49 -8.46
C GLY A 9 -17.10 -9.73 -7.59
N LEU A 10 -16.30 -9.93 -6.54
CA LEU A 10 -16.35 -11.09 -5.65
C LEU A 10 -17.04 -10.81 -4.31
N SER A 11 -17.84 -9.75 -4.20
CA SER A 11 -18.53 -9.37 -2.95
C SER A 11 -19.40 -10.48 -2.39
N ASP A 12 -20.12 -11.19 -3.25
CA ASP A 12 -21.06 -12.26 -2.86
C ASP A 12 -20.31 -13.52 -2.41
N ARG A 13 -19.02 -13.63 -2.76
CA ARG A 13 -18.11 -14.70 -2.36
C ARG A 13 -17.31 -14.37 -1.09
N TRP A 14 -17.69 -13.31 -0.35
CA TRP A 14 -16.97 -12.89 0.85
C TRP A 14 -16.81 -14.00 1.92
N PRO A 15 -17.82 -14.83 2.22
CA PRO A 15 -17.64 -15.95 3.15
C PRO A 15 -16.59 -16.97 2.68
N ASP A 16 -16.50 -17.23 1.36
CA ASP A 16 -15.49 -18.12 0.79
C ASP A 16 -14.08 -17.53 0.93
N ILE A 17 -13.95 -16.21 0.66
CA ILE A 17 -12.68 -15.50 0.84
C ILE A 17 -12.21 -15.58 2.29
N CYS A 18 -13.10 -15.42 3.27
CA CYS A 18 -12.76 -15.53 4.68
C CYS A 18 -12.27 -16.92 5.06
N ARG A 19 -12.91 -17.99 4.56
CA ARG A 19 -12.45 -19.37 4.77
C ARG A 19 -11.09 -19.60 4.13
N LEU A 20 -10.95 -19.28 2.85
CA LEU A 20 -9.70 -19.46 2.14
C LEU A 20 -8.55 -18.61 2.71
N TYR A 21 -8.85 -17.47 3.32
CA TYR A 21 -7.83 -16.68 4.04
C TYR A 21 -7.23 -17.48 5.22
N ALA A 22 -8.05 -18.23 5.95
CA ALA A 22 -7.57 -19.10 7.02
C ALA A 22 -6.79 -20.31 6.45
N ASP A 23 -7.31 -20.96 5.40
CA ASP A 23 -6.67 -22.08 4.74
C ASP A 23 -5.31 -21.69 4.14
N VAL A 24 -5.21 -20.55 3.51
CA VAL A 24 -3.95 -19.99 2.98
C VAL A 24 -2.95 -19.74 4.12
N ASN A 25 -3.40 -19.22 5.26
CA ASN A 25 -2.50 -19.03 6.39
C ASN A 25 -1.91 -20.35 6.88
N GLN A 26 -2.73 -21.39 6.99
CA GLN A 26 -2.27 -22.75 7.34
C GLN A 26 -1.33 -23.30 6.27
N LEU A 27 -1.68 -23.12 4.99
CA LEU A 27 -0.83 -23.53 3.87
C LEU A 27 0.56 -22.87 3.92
N PHE A 28 0.64 -21.63 4.37
CA PHE A 28 1.91 -20.90 4.53
C PHE A 28 2.65 -21.21 5.83
N GLY A 29 2.13 -22.10 6.69
CA GLY A 29 2.77 -22.53 7.94
C GLY A 29 2.34 -21.73 9.17
N ASP A 30 1.09 -21.27 9.22
CA ASP A 30 0.51 -20.47 10.33
C ASP A 30 1.34 -19.23 10.67
N ILE A 31 1.71 -18.48 9.64
CA ILE A 31 2.51 -17.29 9.80
C ILE A 31 1.79 -16.18 10.56
N VAL A 32 2.56 -15.31 11.22
CA VAL A 32 2.03 -14.08 11.84
C VAL A 32 1.52 -13.15 10.76
N LYS A 33 0.23 -12.79 10.85
CA LYS A 33 -0.46 -11.94 9.88
C LYS A 33 -0.44 -10.48 10.34
N VAL A 34 0.61 -9.78 9.99
CA VAL A 34 0.74 -8.33 10.09
C VAL A 34 1.13 -7.77 8.73
N THR A 35 1.00 -6.47 8.51
CA THR A 35 1.46 -5.87 7.26
C THR A 35 2.99 -6.05 7.12
N PRO A 36 3.51 -6.57 5.99
CA PRO A 36 2.83 -6.83 4.71
C PRO A 36 2.27 -8.26 4.52
N SER A 37 2.55 -9.22 5.39
CA SER A 37 2.19 -10.63 5.20
C SER A 37 0.67 -10.86 5.09
N SER A 38 -0.13 -10.10 5.86
CA SER A 38 -1.59 -10.15 5.77
C SER A 38 -2.13 -9.79 4.38
N LYS A 39 -1.46 -8.88 3.66
CA LYS A 39 -1.82 -8.55 2.28
C LYS A 39 -1.58 -9.74 1.36
N SER A 40 -0.41 -10.38 1.46
CA SER A 40 -0.07 -11.53 0.61
C SER A 40 -1.00 -12.72 0.85
N VAL A 41 -1.37 -13.01 2.11
CA VAL A 41 -2.39 -14.03 2.43
C VAL A 41 -3.73 -13.67 1.80
N GLY A 42 -4.13 -12.41 1.87
CA GLY A 42 -5.37 -11.92 1.25
C GLY A 42 -5.35 -12.00 -0.28
N ASP A 43 -4.26 -11.60 -0.93
CA ASP A 43 -4.11 -11.67 -2.38
C ASP A 43 -4.17 -13.14 -2.87
N MET A 44 -3.58 -14.08 -2.10
CA MET A 44 -3.66 -15.51 -2.41
C MET A 44 -5.09 -16.04 -2.24
N ALA A 45 -5.81 -15.66 -1.18
CA ALA A 45 -7.19 -16.06 -0.99
C ALA A 45 -8.10 -15.55 -2.11
N LEU A 46 -7.93 -14.30 -2.54
CA LEU A 46 -8.65 -13.72 -3.68
C LEU A 46 -8.32 -14.45 -4.98
N PHE A 47 -7.05 -14.76 -5.21
CA PHE A 47 -6.61 -15.54 -6.37
C PHE A 47 -7.27 -16.92 -6.40
N MET A 48 -7.32 -17.61 -5.26
CA MET A 48 -7.95 -18.92 -5.17
C MET A 48 -9.46 -18.86 -5.42
N VAL A 49 -10.17 -17.89 -4.85
CA VAL A 49 -11.62 -17.71 -5.09
C VAL A 49 -11.90 -17.40 -6.55
N ALA A 50 -11.13 -16.48 -7.15
CA ALA A 50 -11.32 -16.06 -8.54
C ALA A 50 -11.08 -17.19 -9.55
N ASN A 51 -10.22 -18.16 -9.21
CA ASN A 51 -9.87 -19.28 -10.08
C ASN A 51 -10.47 -20.61 -9.61
N GLU A 52 -11.37 -20.58 -8.62
CA GLU A 52 -12.04 -21.79 -8.06
C GLU A 52 -11.07 -22.86 -7.56
N LEU A 53 -9.97 -22.43 -6.91
CA LEU A 53 -8.90 -23.31 -6.45
C LEU A 53 -9.06 -23.66 -4.96
N THR A 54 -8.66 -24.88 -4.63
CA THR A 54 -8.50 -25.38 -3.26
C THR A 54 -7.02 -25.37 -2.86
N ALA A 55 -6.72 -25.60 -1.57
CA ALA A 55 -5.35 -25.74 -1.10
C ALA A 55 -4.61 -26.92 -1.77
N ALA A 56 -5.32 -28.00 -2.09
CA ALA A 56 -4.76 -29.14 -2.84
C ALA A 56 -4.36 -28.75 -4.27
N ASP A 57 -5.16 -27.91 -4.93
CA ASP A 57 -4.87 -27.44 -6.28
C ASP A 57 -3.60 -26.57 -6.32
N ILE A 58 -3.32 -25.83 -5.25
CA ILE A 58 -2.10 -25.04 -5.15
C ILE A 58 -0.86 -25.93 -5.16
N LEU A 59 -0.91 -27.10 -4.54
CA LEU A 59 0.20 -28.04 -4.47
C LEU A 59 0.28 -28.99 -5.66
N ASP A 60 -0.75 -29.03 -6.51
CA ASP A 60 -0.77 -29.90 -7.70
C ASP A 60 0.19 -29.37 -8.77
N GLU A 61 1.27 -30.09 -9.01
CA GLU A 61 2.30 -29.72 -10.00
C GLU A 61 1.80 -29.76 -11.45
N ASN A 62 0.71 -30.49 -11.73
CA ASN A 62 0.12 -30.58 -13.07
C ASN A 62 -0.69 -29.32 -13.44
N LYS A 63 -1.04 -28.49 -12.47
CA LYS A 63 -1.74 -27.22 -12.71
C LYS A 63 -0.74 -26.11 -12.98
N ASP A 64 -0.82 -25.47 -14.14
CA ASP A 64 -0.02 -24.28 -14.40
C ASP A 64 -0.69 -23.03 -13.80
N LEU A 65 -0.21 -22.59 -12.64
CA LEU A 65 -0.75 -21.45 -11.89
C LEU A 65 0.23 -20.27 -11.91
N SER A 66 -0.28 -19.09 -12.21
CA SER A 66 0.47 -17.84 -12.12
C SER A 66 0.12 -17.15 -10.79
N PHE A 67 0.99 -17.28 -9.81
CA PHE A 67 0.76 -16.74 -8.47
C PHE A 67 0.91 -15.22 -8.43
N PRO A 68 0.15 -14.49 -7.56
CA PRO A 68 0.32 -13.07 -7.35
C PRO A 68 1.75 -12.72 -6.92
N GLU A 69 2.29 -11.60 -7.42
CA GLU A 69 3.67 -11.18 -7.11
C GLU A 69 3.90 -10.98 -5.61
N SER A 70 2.90 -10.43 -4.88
CA SER A 70 2.97 -10.28 -3.43
C SER A 70 3.14 -11.60 -2.68
N VAL A 71 2.60 -12.70 -3.24
CA VAL A 71 2.77 -14.06 -2.70
C VAL A 71 4.16 -14.58 -3.00
N ILE A 72 4.64 -14.38 -4.23
CA ILE A 72 6.00 -14.76 -4.64
C ILE A 72 7.02 -14.02 -3.78
N ASP A 73 6.85 -12.72 -3.56
CA ASP A 73 7.74 -11.90 -2.74
C ASP A 73 7.75 -12.31 -1.26
N LEU A 74 6.57 -12.66 -0.71
CA LEU A 74 6.48 -13.18 0.65
C LEU A 74 7.24 -14.52 0.76
N ILE A 75 6.91 -15.49 -0.09
CA ILE A 75 7.44 -16.85 -0.03
C ILE A 75 8.93 -16.91 -0.37
N SER A 76 9.43 -15.97 -1.20
CA SER A 76 10.87 -15.84 -1.47
C SER A 76 11.66 -15.24 -0.31
N GLY A 77 11.02 -14.72 0.72
CA GLY A 77 11.67 -14.09 1.87
C GLY A 77 12.03 -12.61 1.66
N LYS A 78 11.65 -11.97 0.56
CA LYS A 78 11.88 -10.52 0.34
C LYS A 78 11.18 -9.63 1.35
N MET A 79 10.14 -10.15 2.02
CA MET A 79 9.43 -9.48 3.11
C MET A 79 9.90 -9.94 4.50
N GLY A 80 11.03 -10.64 4.58
CA GLY A 80 11.50 -11.35 5.77
C GLY A 80 11.03 -12.81 5.80
N GLN A 81 11.49 -13.55 6.81
CA GLN A 81 11.14 -14.96 6.99
C GLN A 81 10.40 -15.14 8.31
N PRO A 82 9.34 -15.96 8.35
CA PRO A 82 8.70 -16.32 9.61
C PRO A 82 9.62 -17.22 10.43
N PRO A 83 9.47 -17.28 11.77
CA PRO A 83 10.13 -18.27 12.59
C PRO A 83 9.81 -19.69 12.06
N GLY A 84 10.85 -20.48 11.79
CA GLY A 84 10.70 -21.83 11.23
C GLY A 84 10.64 -21.87 9.68
N GLY A 85 10.60 -20.74 9.00
CA GLY A 85 10.54 -20.66 7.54
C GLY A 85 9.15 -20.98 6.98
N PHE A 86 9.07 -21.11 5.65
CA PHE A 86 7.85 -21.54 4.95
C PHE A 86 7.88 -23.04 4.68
N PRO A 87 6.72 -23.74 4.58
CA PRO A 87 6.68 -25.14 4.19
C PRO A 87 7.37 -25.36 2.83
N ALA A 88 8.31 -26.31 2.78
CA ALA A 88 9.16 -26.54 1.61
C ALA A 88 8.37 -26.85 0.33
N ALA A 89 7.28 -27.62 0.44
CA ALA A 89 6.41 -27.95 -0.69
C ALA A 89 5.77 -26.69 -1.30
N VAL A 90 5.28 -25.77 -0.44
CA VAL A 90 4.67 -24.50 -0.86
C VAL A 90 5.72 -23.59 -1.49
N GLN A 91 6.89 -23.50 -0.85
CA GLN A 91 7.99 -22.67 -1.35
C GLN A 91 8.48 -23.15 -2.72
N GLY A 92 8.72 -24.44 -2.88
CA GLY A 92 9.11 -25.03 -4.17
C GLY A 92 8.09 -24.79 -5.26
N ARG A 93 6.81 -24.99 -4.92
CA ARG A 93 5.68 -24.84 -5.86
C ARG A 93 5.48 -23.40 -6.36
N ILE A 94 5.58 -22.44 -5.45
CA ILE A 94 5.35 -21.01 -5.77
C ILE A 94 6.57 -20.41 -6.46
N LEU A 95 7.76 -20.71 -5.99
CA LEU A 95 8.99 -20.08 -6.50
C LEU A 95 9.50 -20.69 -7.80
N ARG A 96 9.25 -21.95 -8.07
CA ARG A 96 9.68 -22.64 -9.31
C ARG A 96 11.15 -22.38 -9.62
N GLY A 97 12.02 -22.51 -8.61
CA GLY A 97 13.47 -22.29 -8.74
C GLY A 97 13.92 -20.85 -8.65
N LYS A 98 13.05 -19.88 -8.42
CA LYS A 98 13.46 -18.50 -8.10
C LYS A 98 14.25 -18.49 -6.78
N PRO A 99 15.24 -17.57 -6.65
CA PRO A 99 16.09 -17.51 -5.47
C PRO A 99 15.31 -17.16 -4.19
N VAL A 100 15.77 -17.74 -3.08
CA VAL A 100 15.25 -17.47 -1.72
C VAL A 100 16.20 -16.50 -1.01
N VAL A 101 15.65 -15.50 -0.35
CA VAL A 101 16.40 -14.57 0.51
C VAL A 101 16.44 -15.17 1.92
N THR A 102 17.65 -15.46 2.42
CA THR A 102 17.86 -16.10 3.74
C THR A 102 18.31 -15.15 4.84
N GLY A 103 18.83 -13.96 4.47
CA GLY A 103 19.26 -12.90 5.38
C GLY A 103 18.23 -11.76 5.47
N ARG A 104 18.68 -10.61 5.94
CA ARG A 104 17.85 -9.40 5.89
C ARG A 104 17.71 -8.92 4.44
N PRO A 105 16.48 -8.77 3.92
CA PRO A 105 16.29 -8.42 2.52
C PRO A 105 17.02 -7.15 2.09
N GLY A 106 17.11 -6.15 2.99
CA GLY A 106 17.79 -4.89 2.72
C GLY A 106 19.31 -4.99 2.54
N GLU A 107 19.96 -6.08 2.97
CA GLU A 107 21.42 -6.25 2.84
C GLU A 107 21.86 -6.49 1.39
N SER A 108 21.00 -7.08 0.58
CA SER A 108 21.27 -7.37 -0.83
C SER A 108 20.83 -6.27 -1.80
N LEU A 109 20.15 -5.24 -1.30
CA LEU A 109 19.72 -4.12 -2.14
C LEU A 109 20.87 -3.17 -2.43
N PRO A 110 20.98 -2.64 -3.67
CA PRO A 110 21.94 -1.60 -3.97
C PRO A 110 21.64 -0.34 -3.15
N PRO A 111 22.65 0.48 -2.81
CA PRO A 111 22.43 1.78 -2.20
C PRO A 111 21.49 2.63 -3.05
N ALA A 112 20.65 3.43 -2.39
CA ALA A 112 19.77 4.35 -3.10
C ALA A 112 20.58 5.41 -3.84
N ASP A 113 20.27 5.63 -5.12
CA ASP A 113 20.86 6.69 -5.94
C ASP A 113 20.17 8.03 -5.63
N PHE A 114 20.75 8.78 -4.70
CA PHE A 114 20.23 10.08 -4.30
C PHE A 114 20.35 11.13 -5.40
N ALA A 115 21.32 11.03 -6.30
CA ALA A 115 21.47 11.98 -7.40
C ALA A 115 20.32 11.81 -8.40
N ALA A 116 20.10 10.59 -8.88
CA ALA A 116 18.99 10.29 -9.78
C ALA A 116 17.63 10.57 -9.13
N ALA A 117 17.48 10.29 -7.83
CA ALA A 117 16.26 10.61 -7.09
C ALA A 117 16.02 12.12 -7.00
N THR A 118 17.07 12.92 -6.73
CA THR A 118 16.98 14.39 -6.68
C THR A 118 16.51 14.96 -8.02
N ASP A 119 17.03 14.47 -9.14
CA ASP A 119 16.63 14.93 -10.47
C ASP A 119 15.17 14.62 -10.78
N LYS A 120 14.69 13.41 -10.40
CA LYS A 120 13.28 13.04 -10.53
C LYS A 120 12.38 13.92 -9.67
N VAL A 121 12.73 14.12 -8.41
CA VAL A 121 11.94 14.95 -7.48
C VAL A 121 11.92 16.40 -7.92
N ARG A 122 13.04 16.93 -8.44
CA ARG A 122 13.10 18.27 -9.03
C ARG A 122 12.12 18.43 -10.19
N ALA A 123 12.05 17.44 -11.08
CA ALA A 123 11.10 17.44 -12.19
C ALA A 123 9.64 17.42 -11.73
N ILE A 124 9.31 16.66 -10.68
CA ILE A 124 7.97 16.58 -10.09
C ILE A 124 7.59 17.90 -9.42
N LEU A 125 8.47 18.44 -8.56
CA LEU A 125 8.22 19.66 -7.77
C LEU A 125 8.33 20.96 -8.58
N LYS A 126 9.03 20.95 -9.73
CA LYS A 126 9.38 22.15 -10.53
C LYS A 126 10.12 23.23 -9.73
N ARG A 127 10.81 22.82 -8.67
CA ARG A 127 11.69 23.63 -7.80
C ARG A 127 12.83 22.79 -7.26
N GLU A 128 13.81 23.43 -6.63
CA GLU A 128 14.88 22.68 -5.96
C GLU A 128 14.30 21.88 -4.78
N PRO A 129 14.53 20.55 -4.75
CA PRO A 129 14.00 19.71 -3.69
C PRO A 129 14.85 19.83 -2.42
N SER A 130 14.20 19.78 -1.28
CA SER A 130 14.89 19.58 -0.01
C SER A 130 15.32 18.08 0.13
N ARG A 131 16.28 17.82 1.03
CA ARG A 131 16.64 16.43 1.36
C ARG A 131 15.43 15.62 1.83
N ARG A 132 14.49 16.24 2.55
CA ARG A 132 13.26 15.61 3.00
C ARG A 132 12.38 15.18 1.81
N ASP A 133 12.24 16.02 0.81
CA ASP A 133 11.46 15.70 -0.41
C ASP A 133 12.03 14.46 -1.09
N VAL A 134 13.37 14.41 -1.27
CA VAL A 134 14.05 13.28 -1.92
C VAL A 134 13.89 11.98 -1.12
N VAL A 135 14.08 12.03 0.20
CA VAL A 135 13.92 10.86 1.06
C VAL A 135 12.47 10.38 1.08
N THR A 136 11.51 11.30 1.13
CA THR A 136 10.08 10.96 1.11
C THR A 136 9.69 10.27 -0.21
N TRP A 137 10.20 10.78 -1.33
CA TRP A 137 9.96 10.13 -2.63
C TRP A 137 10.60 8.75 -2.72
N LEU A 138 11.83 8.57 -2.24
CA LEU A 138 12.50 7.27 -2.21
C LEU A 138 11.72 6.22 -1.38
N LEU A 139 11.09 6.63 -0.28
CA LEU A 139 10.32 5.76 0.58
C LEU A 139 8.91 5.49 0.05
N TYR A 140 8.27 6.50 -0.54
CA TYR A 140 6.85 6.47 -0.90
C TYR A 140 6.60 7.22 -2.22
N PRO A 141 7.14 6.77 -3.37
CA PRO A 141 7.12 7.55 -4.62
C PRO A 141 5.70 7.93 -5.05
N LYS A 142 4.78 6.98 -5.09
CA LYS A 142 3.39 7.23 -5.50
C LYS A 142 2.66 8.20 -4.56
N VAL A 143 2.80 8.00 -3.25
CA VAL A 143 2.17 8.88 -2.25
C VAL A 143 2.74 10.29 -2.32
N PHE A 144 4.04 10.42 -2.59
CA PHE A 144 4.68 11.72 -2.77
C PHE A 144 4.12 12.45 -4.01
N GLU A 145 3.95 11.77 -5.13
CA GLU A 145 3.37 12.35 -6.35
C GLU A 145 1.92 12.79 -6.13
N GLU A 146 1.11 11.96 -5.46
CA GLU A 146 -0.27 12.30 -5.08
C GLU A 146 -0.32 13.50 -4.14
N PHE A 147 0.61 13.59 -3.18
CA PHE A 147 0.74 14.74 -2.27
C PHE A 147 1.11 16.02 -3.02
N VAL A 148 2.06 15.95 -3.95
CA VAL A 148 2.44 17.13 -4.77
C VAL A 148 1.26 17.62 -5.60
N ALA A 149 0.52 16.73 -6.25
CA ALA A 149 -0.68 17.07 -6.99
C ALA A 149 -1.76 17.71 -6.10
N HIS A 150 -1.91 17.23 -4.86
CA HIS A 150 -2.80 17.82 -3.87
C HIS A 150 -2.37 19.27 -3.51
N ILE A 151 -1.08 19.48 -3.24
CA ILE A 151 -0.56 20.81 -2.92
C ILE A 151 -0.67 21.77 -4.12
N GLU A 152 -0.44 21.28 -5.35
CA GLU A 152 -0.65 22.11 -6.57
C GLU A 152 -2.11 22.56 -6.69
N LYS A 153 -3.07 21.71 -6.31
CA LYS A 153 -4.50 21.99 -6.42
C LYS A 153 -5.05 22.89 -5.28
N TYR A 154 -4.62 22.63 -4.05
CA TYR A 154 -5.25 23.20 -2.85
C TYR A 154 -4.31 24.10 -2.05
N SER A 155 -3.06 24.26 -2.46
CA SER A 155 -2.00 24.93 -1.70
C SER A 155 -1.70 24.20 -0.37
N ASP A 156 -1.00 24.85 0.55
CA ASP A 156 -0.70 24.29 1.87
C ASP A 156 -1.94 24.38 2.78
N THR A 157 -2.56 23.24 3.02
CA THR A 157 -3.74 23.08 3.88
C THR A 157 -3.38 22.80 5.36
N SER A 158 -2.09 22.78 5.71
CA SER A 158 -1.65 22.43 7.08
C SER A 158 -2.11 23.43 8.14
N GLY A 159 -2.41 24.68 7.75
CA GLY A 159 -2.96 25.71 8.63
C GLY A 159 -4.46 25.56 8.94
N LEU A 160 -5.18 24.68 8.24
CA LEU A 160 -6.60 24.47 8.48
C LEU A 160 -6.83 23.61 9.74
N PRO A 161 -7.83 23.94 10.57
CA PRO A 161 -8.26 23.04 11.65
C PRO A 161 -8.66 21.67 11.12
N THR A 162 -8.22 20.59 11.79
CA THR A 162 -8.47 19.21 11.36
C THR A 162 -9.95 18.91 11.06
N PRO A 163 -10.93 19.34 11.87
CA PRO A 163 -12.34 19.11 11.54
C PRO A 163 -12.77 19.76 10.24
N VAL A 164 -12.27 20.97 9.96
CA VAL A 164 -12.60 21.70 8.72
C VAL A 164 -12.01 21.00 7.49
N PHE A 165 -10.79 20.48 7.59
CA PHE A 165 -10.17 19.72 6.53
C PHE A 165 -11.00 18.48 6.13
N PHE A 166 -11.54 17.74 7.11
CA PHE A 166 -12.28 16.50 6.85
C PHE A 166 -13.77 16.67 6.57
N TYR A 167 -14.41 17.64 7.21
CA TYR A 167 -15.88 17.79 7.18
C TYR A 167 -16.35 19.06 6.47
N GLY A 168 -15.41 19.97 6.11
CA GLY A 168 -15.75 21.27 5.58
C GLY A 168 -16.29 22.19 6.64
N GLN A 169 -16.94 23.28 6.21
CA GLN A 169 -17.63 24.25 7.06
C GLN A 169 -19.11 24.35 6.68
N VAL A 170 -19.94 24.68 7.65
CA VAL A 170 -21.35 25.01 7.41
C VAL A 170 -21.55 26.54 7.39
N PRO A 171 -22.55 27.07 6.66
CA PRO A 171 -22.84 28.50 6.62
C PRO A 171 -23.00 29.10 8.02
N GLY A 172 -22.30 30.20 8.27
CA GLY A 172 -22.27 30.90 9.56
C GLY A 172 -21.12 30.50 10.49
N GLU A 173 -20.40 29.41 10.18
CA GLU A 173 -19.26 28.94 10.98
C GLU A 173 -18.03 29.81 10.76
N GLU A 174 -17.25 30.02 11.84
CA GLU A 174 -16.00 30.78 11.82
C GLU A 174 -14.84 29.86 12.22
N ILE A 175 -13.73 30.02 11.51
CA ILE A 175 -12.46 29.36 11.86
C ILE A 175 -11.34 30.36 11.96
N ALA A 176 -10.35 30.03 12.78
CA ALA A 176 -9.08 30.75 12.86
C ALA A 176 -8.01 30.00 12.08
N VAL A 177 -7.33 30.67 11.17
CA VAL A 177 -6.22 30.15 10.38
C VAL A 177 -4.97 30.95 10.67
N ASP A 178 -3.94 30.31 11.19
CA ASP A 178 -2.62 30.94 11.42
C ASP A 178 -1.81 30.86 10.11
N ILE A 179 -1.55 32.02 9.48
CA ILE A 179 -0.83 32.11 8.20
C ILE A 179 0.67 32.36 8.38
N GLU A 180 1.06 33.01 9.47
CA GLU A 180 2.43 33.29 9.85
C GLU A 180 2.52 33.44 11.38
N PRO A 181 3.70 33.31 12.01
CA PRO A 181 3.86 33.59 13.42
C PRO A 181 3.29 34.96 13.82
N GLY A 182 2.30 34.97 14.71
CA GLY A 182 1.62 36.19 15.16
C GLY A 182 0.57 36.75 14.19
N LYS A 183 0.28 36.11 13.07
CA LYS A 183 -0.71 36.55 12.08
C LYS A 183 -1.80 35.52 11.88
N ARG A 184 -2.98 35.84 12.43
CA ARG A 184 -4.17 34.97 12.40
C ARG A 184 -5.29 35.62 11.59
N LEU A 185 -5.90 34.84 10.71
CA LEU A 185 -7.13 35.22 10.02
C LEU A 185 -8.32 34.54 10.69
N ILE A 186 -9.42 35.29 10.79
CA ILE A 186 -10.72 34.72 11.08
C ILE A 186 -11.51 34.65 9.77
N VAL A 187 -11.85 33.43 9.38
CA VAL A 187 -12.56 33.14 8.13
C VAL A 187 -13.98 32.70 8.48
N ARG A 188 -14.99 33.47 8.05
CA ARG A 188 -16.40 33.10 8.19
C ARG A 188 -16.90 32.55 6.88
N PHE A 189 -17.45 31.34 6.92
CA PHE A 189 -18.08 30.71 5.77
C PHE A 189 -19.50 31.25 5.62
N LEU A 190 -19.83 31.84 4.48
CA LEU A 190 -21.15 32.44 4.23
C LEU A 190 -22.01 31.54 3.34
N THR A 191 -21.49 31.14 2.19
CA THR A 191 -22.23 30.32 1.22
C THR A 191 -21.28 29.69 0.20
N VAL A 192 -21.72 28.62 -0.43
CA VAL A 192 -21.09 28.05 -1.63
C VAL A 192 -21.82 28.62 -2.84
N GLY A 193 -21.08 29.29 -3.74
CA GLY A 193 -21.60 29.64 -5.06
C GLY A 193 -21.61 28.42 -5.96
N ASP A 194 -22.54 28.37 -6.92
CA ASP A 194 -22.48 27.39 -7.98
C ASP A 194 -21.18 27.58 -8.77
N PRO A 195 -20.44 26.51 -9.07
CA PRO A 195 -19.27 26.61 -9.93
C PRO A 195 -19.73 27.03 -11.32
N HIS A 196 -19.32 28.21 -11.77
CA HIS A 196 -19.50 28.69 -13.14
C HIS A 196 -18.53 28.00 -14.08
#